data_4e7ba41532dc3b4f20f6768d7e0fa275
#
_entry.id   4e7ba41532dc3b4f20f6768d7e0fa275
#
_cell.length_a   1.000
_cell.length_b   1.000
_cell.length_c   1.000
_cell.angle_alpha   90.00
_cell.angle_beta   90.00
_cell.angle_gamma   90.00
#
_symmetry.space_group_name_H-M   'P 1'
#
loop_
_entity.id
_entity.type
_entity.pdbx_description
1 polymer ?
#
loop_
_entity_poly.entity_id
_entity_poly.type
_entity_poly.pdbx_seq_one_letter_code
_entity_poly.pdbx_strand_id
1 'polypeptide(L)'
;MNFDRKELDAILDALEFGDYYNLHDNVFYDQIVCPFKSKYKKEFFYDYGATKGVLAFKNLGFVIKIPFVCNDEWDFSGAECENGWDYCQVEVDKYKMASTSGVESCFAETQYVASIDGYPIYIQEFATMFERGESASSCHNEEDLEKVKSLCKSNNYDCFNTIWLSDVFNFFGEQLFYKLMNFIADCDIRDLHNGNIGYIGMRPVLVDYSSFND
;
A
#
# COMPACT_ATOMS: atom_id res chain seq x y z
N MET A 1 2.21 -3.47 14.08
CA MET A 1 1.28 -2.29 14.09
C MET A 1 0.60 -2.16 15.44
N ASN A 2 0.46 -0.94 15.98
CA ASN A 2 -0.24 -0.68 17.26
C ASN A 2 -1.45 0.23 16.98
N PHE A 3 -2.66 -0.26 17.28
CA PHE A 3 -3.91 0.47 17.04
C PHE A 3 -4.93 0.20 18.15
N ASP A 4 -5.89 1.12 18.33
CA ASP A 4 -6.99 0.94 19.28
C ASP A 4 -7.99 -0.09 18.75
N ARG A 5 -8.05 -1.25 19.40
CA ARG A 5 -8.93 -2.35 19.02
C ARG A 5 -10.41 -1.97 19.03
N LYS A 6 -10.84 -1.14 19.98
CA LYS A 6 -12.25 -0.71 20.06
C LYS A 6 -12.64 0.16 18.88
N GLU A 7 -11.74 1.04 18.45
CA GLU A 7 -11.97 1.87 17.27
C GLU A 7 -12.03 1.01 15.99
N LEU A 8 -11.13 0.04 15.86
CA LEU A 8 -11.16 -0.90 14.75
C LEU A 8 -12.48 -1.70 14.73
N ASP A 9 -12.90 -2.27 15.87
CA ASP A 9 -14.15 -3.02 15.96
C ASP A 9 -15.35 -2.14 15.57
N ALA A 10 -15.41 -0.88 16.03
CA ALA A 10 -16.48 0.05 15.65
C ALA A 10 -16.47 0.39 14.13
N ILE A 11 -15.30 0.40 13.49
CA ILE A 11 -15.18 0.57 12.05
C ILE A 11 -15.68 -0.67 11.33
N LEU A 12 -15.25 -1.86 11.76
CA LEU A 12 -15.69 -3.13 11.16
C LEU A 12 -17.20 -3.33 11.29
N ASP A 13 -17.81 -2.98 12.45
CA ASP A 13 -19.26 -3.05 12.68
C ASP A 13 -20.06 -2.07 11.78
N ALA A 14 -19.41 -1.00 11.29
CA ALA A 14 -20.05 -0.05 10.39
C ALA A 14 -19.95 -0.44 8.91
N LEU A 15 -19.08 -1.39 8.55
CA LEU A 15 -18.95 -1.92 7.20
C LEU A 15 -20.07 -2.90 6.89
N GLU A 16 -20.60 -2.81 5.68
CA GLU A 16 -21.60 -3.73 5.12
C GLU A 16 -21.28 -3.96 3.65
N PHE A 17 -21.28 -5.21 3.22
CA PHE A 17 -21.01 -5.59 1.85
C PHE A 17 -22.28 -6.08 1.11
N GLY A 18 -23.31 -6.49 1.83
CA GLY A 18 -24.52 -7.04 1.23
C GLY A 18 -24.24 -8.25 0.32
N ASP A 19 -25.09 -8.43 -0.71
CA ASP A 19 -24.92 -9.52 -1.69
C ASP A 19 -24.05 -9.09 -2.90
N TYR A 20 -23.07 -8.20 -2.70
CA TYR A 20 -22.28 -7.63 -3.79
C TYR A 20 -21.14 -8.56 -4.19
N TYR A 21 -21.39 -9.46 -5.11
CA TYR A 21 -20.37 -10.36 -5.68
C TYR A 21 -19.38 -9.66 -6.63
N ASN A 22 -19.60 -8.38 -6.97
CA ASN A 22 -18.87 -7.62 -7.98
C ASN A 22 -18.42 -6.26 -7.43
N LEU A 23 -17.66 -6.25 -6.34
CA LEU A 23 -17.09 -5.02 -5.84
C LEU A 23 -15.90 -4.63 -6.74
N HIS A 24 -15.99 -3.45 -7.35
CA HIS A 24 -14.96 -2.85 -8.20
C HIS A 24 -14.96 -1.32 -8.03
N ASP A 25 -14.03 -0.63 -8.68
CA ASP A 25 -13.81 0.80 -8.56
C ASP A 25 -15.07 1.67 -8.73
N ASN A 26 -15.84 1.43 -9.81
CA ASN A 26 -17.02 2.24 -10.14
C ASN A 26 -18.16 2.14 -9.12
N VAL A 27 -18.23 1.07 -8.35
CA VAL A 27 -19.31 0.84 -7.36
C VAL A 27 -18.85 1.04 -5.92
N PHE A 28 -17.53 1.14 -5.68
CA PHE A 28 -16.95 1.24 -4.33
C PHE A 28 -17.55 2.37 -3.52
N TYR A 29 -17.69 3.55 -4.13
CA TYR A 29 -18.28 4.70 -3.45
C TYR A 29 -19.72 4.43 -3.00
N ASP A 30 -20.57 4.00 -3.91
CA ASP A 30 -22.01 3.83 -3.64
C ASP A 30 -22.29 2.63 -2.74
N GLN A 31 -21.55 1.55 -2.89
CA GLN A 31 -21.77 0.30 -2.19
C GLN A 31 -21.09 0.25 -0.82
N ILE A 32 -19.92 0.86 -0.67
CA ILE A 32 -19.14 0.79 0.57
C ILE A 32 -19.05 2.15 1.26
N VAL A 33 -18.55 3.17 0.57
CA VAL A 33 -18.24 4.46 1.20
C VAL A 33 -19.50 5.18 1.66
N CYS A 34 -20.53 5.23 0.84
CA CYS A 34 -21.78 5.94 1.14
C CYS A 34 -22.54 5.31 2.33
N PRO A 35 -22.80 3.99 2.38
CA PRO A 35 -23.37 3.33 3.55
C PRO A 35 -22.50 3.48 4.80
N PHE A 36 -21.18 3.29 4.68
CA PHE A 36 -20.25 3.45 5.79
C PHE A 36 -20.31 4.87 6.38
N LYS A 37 -20.34 5.92 5.55
CA LYS A 37 -20.50 7.32 5.96
C LYS A 37 -21.80 7.56 6.74
N SER A 38 -22.86 6.82 6.46
CA SER A 38 -24.13 6.95 7.16
C SER A 38 -24.05 6.45 8.61
N LYS A 39 -23.22 5.45 8.87
CA LYS A 39 -23.05 4.78 10.17
C LYS A 39 -21.86 5.34 10.95
N TYR A 40 -20.72 5.46 10.34
CA TYR A 40 -19.50 5.97 10.97
C TYR A 40 -19.43 7.50 10.81
N LYS A 41 -19.52 8.21 11.95
CA LYS A 41 -19.64 9.69 11.97
C LYS A 41 -18.34 10.43 12.21
N LYS A 42 -17.22 9.71 12.43
CA LYS A 42 -15.91 10.31 12.59
C LYS A 42 -15.28 10.57 11.21
N GLU A 43 -14.27 11.43 11.19
CA GLU A 43 -13.53 11.78 9.97
C GLU A 43 -12.73 10.59 9.43
N PHE A 44 -12.84 10.38 8.13
CA PHE A 44 -12.00 9.47 7.36
C PHE A 44 -11.88 9.98 5.91
N PHE A 45 -10.88 9.50 5.22
CA PHE A 45 -10.69 9.70 3.79
C PHE A 45 -10.92 8.38 3.07
N TYR A 46 -11.19 8.43 1.79
CA TYR A 46 -11.29 7.23 0.96
C TYR A 46 -10.62 7.48 -0.39
N ASP A 47 -10.11 6.42 -0.95
CA ASP A 47 -9.56 6.38 -2.30
C ASP A 47 -9.72 4.97 -2.86
N TYR A 48 -9.53 4.78 -4.16
CA TYR A 48 -9.57 3.48 -4.79
C TYR A 48 -8.72 3.45 -6.06
N GLY A 49 -8.11 2.30 -6.31
CA GLY A 49 -7.41 1.97 -7.54
C GLY A 49 -8.13 0.85 -8.29
N ALA A 50 -7.45 0.23 -9.25
CA ALA A 50 -8.01 -0.88 -10.04
C ALA A 50 -8.27 -2.14 -9.22
N THR A 51 -7.50 -2.39 -8.14
CA THR A 51 -7.50 -3.68 -7.42
C THR A 51 -8.11 -3.64 -6.03
N LYS A 52 -8.28 -2.46 -5.45
CA LYS A 52 -8.75 -2.28 -4.08
C LYS A 52 -9.30 -0.89 -3.81
N GLY A 53 -10.19 -0.80 -2.82
CA GLY A 53 -10.57 0.45 -2.19
C GLY A 53 -9.93 0.62 -0.82
N VAL A 54 -9.76 1.85 -0.37
CA VAL A 54 -9.20 2.18 0.94
C VAL A 54 -10.07 3.17 1.71
N LEU A 55 -10.16 2.96 3.03
CA LEU A 55 -10.71 3.92 3.97
C LEU A 55 -9.59 4.31 4.94
N ALA A 56 -9.17 5.58 4.91
CA ALA A 56 -7.99 6.04 5.64
C ALA A 56 -8.38 6.81 6.91
N PHE A 57 -7.86 6.39 8.04
CA PHE A 57 -8.11 6.93 9.37
C PHE A 57 -6.83 7.55 9.92
N LYS A 58 -6.47 8.73 9.41
CA LYS A 58 -5.23 9.43 9.77
C LYS A 58 -5.04 9.56 11.30
N ASN A 59 -6.12 9.93 12.00
CA ASN A 59 -6.07 10.13 13.46
C ASN A 59 -5.89 8.83 14.25
N LEU A 60 -6.16 7.68 13.62
CA LEU A 60 -6.00 6.34 14.21
C LEU A 60 -4.72 5.65 13.74
N GLY A 61 -4.02 6.23 12.76
CA GLY A 61 -2.73 5.74 12.28
C GLY A 61 -2.81 4.51 11.37
N PHE A 62 -3.97 4.21 10.78
CA PHE A 62 -4.12 3.10 9.85
C PHE A 62 -5.10 3.37 8.72
N VAL A 63 -5.06 2.53 7.71
CA VAL A 63 -6.05 2.43 6.63
C VAL A 63 -6.70 1.06 6.64
N ILE A 64 -7.98 0.99 6.29
CA ILE A 64 -8.66 -0.25 5.91
C ILE A 64 -8.47 -0.43 4.42
N LYS A 65 -8.05 -1.62 4.00
CA LYS A 65 -7.96 -2.04 2.59
C LYS A 65 -9.00 -3.11 2.32
N ILE A 66 -9.72 -2.94 1.23
CA ILE A 66 -10.81 -3.82 0.78
C ILE A 66 -10.47 -4.24 -0.64
N PRO A 67 -10.09 -5.50 -0.90
CA PRO A 67 -9.77 -5.95 -2.24
C PRO A 67 -11.02 -5.94 -3.12
N PHE A 68 -10.85 -5.58 -4.38
CA PHE A 68 -11.90 -5.78 -5.37
C PHE A 68 -11.90 -7.23 -5.82
N VAL A 69 -13.09 -7.81 -5.87
CA VAL A 69 -13.26 -9.17 -6.35
C VAL A 69 -13.28 -9.12 -7.87
N CYS A 70 -12.19 -9.55 -8.50
CA CYS A 70 -12.20 -9.86 -9.92
C CYS A 70 -13.05 -11.11 -10.11
N ASN A 71 -14.22 -11.02 -10.72
CA ASN A 71 -14.88 -12.22 -11.18
C ASN A 71 -14.51 -12.47 -12.65
N ASP A 72 -14.44 -13.76 -13.05
CA ASP A 72 -13.88 -14.26 -14.30
C ASP A 72 -14.42 -13.64 -15.60
N GLU A 73 -15.48 -12.85 -15.53
CA GLU A 73 -16.14 -12.28 -16.70
C GLU A 73 -15.75 -10.81 -16.99
N TRP A 74 -15.13 -10.11 -16.03
CA TRP A 74 -14.84 -8.67 -16.15
C TRP A 74 -13.48 -8.30 -15.57
N ASP A 75 -12.44 -8.70 -16.24
CA ASP A 75 -11.13 -8.15 -16.01
C ASP A 75 -10.98 -6.82 -16.76
N PHE A 76 -11.14 -5.71 -16.03
CA PHE A 76 -10.93 -4.38 -16.59
C PHE A 76 -9.48 -4.08 -16.92
N SER A 77 -8.56 -4.87 -16.39
CA SER A 77 -7.12 -4.67 -16.57
C SER A 77 -6.56 -5.48 -17.74
N GLY A 78 -7.32 -6.43 -18.32
CA GLY A 78 -6.81 -7.37 -19.31
C GLY A 78 -5.87 -8.43 -18.75
N ALA A 79 -5.62 -8.43 -17.42
CA ALA A 79 -4.89 -9.48 -16.76
C ALA A 79 -5.82 -10.68 -16.52
N GLU A 80 -5.42 -11.88 -16.89
CA GLU A 80 -6.14 -13.10 -16.58
C GLU A 80 -6.12 -13.28 -15.03
N CYS A 81 -7.15 -12.80 -14.36
CA CYS A 81 -7.39 -13.11 -12.95
C CYS A 81 -7.76 -14.59 -12.82
N GLU A 82 -6.79 -15.46 -12.98
CA GLU A 82 -6.96 -16.86 -12.58
C GLU A 82 -7.25 -16.88 -11.07
N ASN A 83 -8.51 -17.11 -10.71
CA ASN A 83 -8.99 -17.37 -9.35
C ASN A 83 -9.01 -16.18 -8.37
N GLY A 84 -9.56 -15.04 -8.74
CA GLY A 84 -9.88 -13.99 -7.77
C GLY A 84 -8.68 -13.58 -6.91
N TRP A 85 -7.68 -12.95 -7.50
CA TRP A 85 -6.48 -12.52 -6.78
C TRP A 85 -6.83 -11.47 -5.74
N ASP A 86 -6.61 -11.81 -4.49
CA ASP A 86 -6.67 -10.85 -3.40
C ASP A 86 -5.33 -10.11 -3.30
N TYR A 87 -5.25 -8.95 -3.94
CA TYR A 87 -4.03 -8.12 -3.94
C TYR A 87 -3.65 -7.63 -2.54
N CYS A 88 -4.61 -7.52 -1.62
CA CYS A 88 -4.31 -7.18 -0.23
C CYS A 88 -3.66 -8.36 0.50
N GLN A 89 -4.06 -9.60 0.18
CA GLN A 89 -3.38 -10.80 0.70
C GLN A 89 -1.95 -10.91 0.17
N VAL A 90 -1.73 -10.55 -1.09
CA VAL A 90 -0.38 -10.48 -1.68
C VAL A 90 0.51 -9.52 -0.89
N GLU A 91 0.00 -8.36 -0.49
CA GLU A 91 0.76 -7.42 0.36
C GLU A 91 1.10 -8.04 1.73
N VAL A 92 0.14 -8.73 2.38
CA VAL A 92 0.40 -9.43 3.64
C VAL A 92 1.52 -10.45 3.50
N ASP A 93 1.51 -11.22 2.43
CA ASP A 93 2.51 -12.25 2.20
C ASP A 93 3.88 -11.66 1.83
N LYS A 94 3.92 -10.62 1.00
CA LYS A 94 5.16 -9.88 0.72
C LYS A 94 5.73 -9.21 1.98
N TYR A 95 4.89 -8.67 2.87
CA TYR A 95 5.34 -8.13 4.15
C TYR A 95 6.00 -9.20 5.04
N LYS A 96 5.41 -10.40 5.12
CA LYS A 96 6.03 -11.54 5.83
C LYS A 96 7.38 -11.93 5.23
N MET A 97 7.47 -11.94 3.88
CA MET A 97 8.75 -12.20 3.19
C MET A 97 9.76 -11.09 3.48
N ALA A 98 9.34 -9.81 3.47
CA ALA A 98 10.18 -8.67 3.83
C ALA A 98 10.72 -8.79 5.26
N SER A 99 9.87 -9.22 6.21
CA SER A 99 10.29 -9.48 7.60
C SER A 99 11.34 -10.59 7.69
N THR A 100 11.17 -11.67 6.94
CA THR A 100 12.17 -12.75 6.88
C THR A 100 13.49 -12.29 6.27
N SER A 101 13.42 -11.38 5.30
CA SER A 101 14.59 -10.82 4.62
C SER A 101 15.24 -9.65 5.40
N GLY A 102 14.60 -9.16 6.49
CA GLY A 102 15.08 -8.06 7.30
C GLY A 102 15.01 -6.70 6.60
N VAL A 103 13.96 -6.50 5.78
CA VAL A 103 13.67 -5.22 5.09
C VAL A 103 12.26 -4.71 5.40
N GLU A 104 11.54 -5.31 6.33
CA GLU A 104 10.17 -4.97 6.72
C GLU A 104 10.01 -3.50 7.10
N SER A 105 11.03 -2.89 7.65
CA SER A 105 11.03 -1.46 8.02
C SER A 105 10.86 -0.52 6.82
N CYS A 106 11.09 -0.99 5.60
CA CYS A 106 10.87 -0.24 4.36
C CYS A 106 9.43 -0.36 3.83
N PHE A 107 8.54 -1.05 4.53
CA PHE A 107 7.16 -1.29 4.14
C PHE A 107 6.19 -0.76 5.19
N ALA A 108 5.03 -0.29 4.76
CA ALA A 108 3.90 -0.11 5.66
C ALA A 108 3.34 -1.50 5.99
N GLU A 109 3.27 -1.84 7.28
CA GLU A 109 2.81 -3.16 7.71
C GLU A 109 1.35 -3.39 7.30
N THR A 110 1.08 -4.48 6.56
CA THR A 110 -0.26 -4.89 6.15
C THR A 110 -0.64 -6.19 6.86
N GLN A 111 -1.86 -6.25 7.41
CA GLN A 111 -2.38 -7.41 8.13
C GLN A 111 -3.83 -7.71 7.72
N TYR A 112 -4.18 -9.00 7.61
CA TYR A 112 -5.57 -9.44 7.59
C TYR A 112 -6.19 -9.26 8.99
N VAL A 113 -7.42 -8.76 9.07
CA VAL A 113 -8.10 -8.53 10.36
C VAL A 113 -9.44 -9.22 10.52
N ALA A 114 -10.22 -9.34 9.47
CA ALA A 114 -11.57 -9.91 9.55
C ALA A 114 -12.06 -10.34 8.16
N SER A 115 -13.20 -11.09 8.17
CA SER A 115 -14.05 -11.25 7.00
C SER A 115 -15.44 -10.74 7.39
N ILE A 116 -16.04 -9.89 6.56
CA ILE A 116 -17.38 -9.35 6.73
C ILE A 116 -18.18 -9.74 5.49
N ASP A 117 -19.30 -10.46 5.68
CA ASP A 117 -20.15 -10.97 4.59
C ASP A 117 -19.35 -11.77 3.52
N GLY A 118 -18.26 -12.42 3.95
CA GLY A 118 -17.37 -13.18 3.07
C GLY A 118 -16.23 -12.37 2.46
N TYR A 119 -16.26 -11.04 2.56
CA TYR A 119 -15.17 -10.17 2.06
C TYR A 119 -14.02 -10.07 3.05
N PRO A 120 -12.77 -10.31 2.63
CA PRO A 120 -11.62 -10.15 3.50
C PRO A 120 -11.31 -8.66 3.70
N ILE A 121 -11.00 -8.31 4.94
CA ILE A 121 -10.64 -6.94 5.35
C ILE A 121 -9.22 -6.92 5.88
N TYR A 122 -8.48 -5.94 5.43
CA TYR A 122 -7.09 -5.73 5.80
C TYR A 122 -6.88 -4.36 6.43
N ILE A 123 -5.88 -4.25 7.28
CA ILE A 123 -5.39 -2.95 7.76
C ILE A 123 -3.94 -2.78 7.34
N GLN A 124 -3.57 -1.52 7.10
CA GLN A 124 -2.19 -1.13 6.87
C GLN A 124 -1.86 0.10 7.70
N GLU A 125 -0.58 0.25 8.10
CA GLU A 125 -0.11 1.49 8.73
C GLU A 125 -0.41 2.70 7.83
N PHE A 126 -0.92 3.77 8.44
CA PHE A 126 -1.15 5.01 7.72
C PHE A 126 0.19 5.67 7.36
N ALA A 127 0.42 5.87 6.09
CA ALA A 127 1.53 6.65 5.57
C ALA A 127 1.04 7.93 4.91
N THR A 128 1.78 9.01 5.06
CA THR A 128 1.61 10.20 4.23
C THR A 128 2.22 9.92 2.87
N MET A 129 1.41 10.01 1.82
CA MET A 129 1.84 9.70 0.46
C MET A 129 2.89 10.69 -0.03
N PHE A 130 3.76 10.22 -0.92
CA PHE A 130 4.75 11.07 -1.56
C PHE A 130 4.06 11.98 -2.59
N GLU A 131 3.91 13.27 -2.28
CA GLU A 131 3.33 14.25 -3.19
C GLU A 131 4.39 14.87 -4.10
N ARG A 132 4.09 14.96 -5.41
CA ARG A 132 4.96 15.54 -6.41
C ARG A 132 5.11 17.05 -6.15
N GLY A 133 6.24 17.47 -5.61
CA GLY A 133 6.56 18.88 -5.37
C GLY A 133 6.67 19.30 -3.90
N GLU A 134 6.12 18.53 -2.98
CA GLU A 134 6.50 18.61 -1.59
C GLU A 134 7.65 17.63 -1.36
N SER A 135 8.86 18.09 -1.66
CA SER A 135 10.04 17.44 -1.10
C SER A 135 9.83 17.42 0.41
N ALA A 136 9.61 16.24 0.99
CA ALA A 136 9.57 16.07 2.45
C ALA A 136 10.88 16.55 3.09
N SER A 137 11.84 16.86 2.27
CA SER A 137 13.04 17.61 2.66
C SER A 137 13.42 18.59 1.54
N SER A 138 13.31 19.86 1.84
CA SER A 138 14.08 20.92 1.21
C SER A 138 15.63 20.72 1.31
N CYS A 139 16.09 19.50 1.63
CA CYS A 139 17.42 19.13 2.00
C CYS A 139 18.00 17.98 1.16
N HIS A 140 17.41 17.66 -0.03
CA HIS A 140 18.05 16.71 -0.92
C HIS A 140 19.34 17.34 -1.47
N ASN A 141 20.45 16.79 -1.03
CA ASN A 141 21.75 17.10 -1.59
C ASN A 141 21.81 16.50 -3.00
N GLU A 142 22.14 17.31 -4.01
CA GLU A 142 22.33 16.82 -5.39
C GLU A 142 23.36 15.67 -5.46
N GLU A 143 24.36 15.69 -4.57
CA GLU A 143 25.38 14.66 -4.47
C GLU A 143 24.76 13.30 -4.05
N ASP A 144 23.83 13.29 -3.10
CA ASP A 144 23.14 12.06 -2.67
C ASP A 144 22.24 11.50 -3.77
N LEU A 145 21.53 12.37 -4.50
CA LEU A 145 20.72 11.96 -5.65
C LEU A 145 21.57 11.32 -6.75
N GLU A 146 22.68 11.94 -7.11
CA GLU A 146 23.58 11.39 -8.12
C GLU A 146 24.26 10.10 -7.66
N LYS A 147 24.57 9.99 -6.37
CA LYS A 147 25.09 8.75 -5.78
C LYS A 147 24.07 7.61 -5.93
N VAL A 148 22.81 7.82 -5.53
CA VAL A 148 21.74 6.81 -5.65
C VAL A 148 21.50 6.42 -7.10
N LYS A 149 21.45 7.40 -8.04
CA LYS A 149 21.36 7.11 -9.47
C LYS A 149 22.52 6.24 -9.97
N SER A 150 23.73 6.56 -9.54
CA SER A 150 24.93 5.78 -9.92
C SER A 150 24.87 4.36 -9.36
N LEU A 151 24.40 4.19 -8.10
CA LEU A 151 24.23 2.88 -7.48
C LEU A 151 23.16 2.06 -8.20
N CYS A 152 22.01 2.64 -8.52
CA CYS A 152 20.97 1.96 -9.28
C CYS A 152 21.51 1.52 -10.65
N LYS A 153 22.17 2.42 -11.38
CA LYS A 153 22.74 2.11 -12.70
C LYS A 153 23.80 1.01 -12.64
N SER A 154 24.70 1.05 -11.66
CA SER A 154 25.80 0.07 -11.55
C SER A 154 25.33 -1.34 -11.16
N ASN A 155 24.15 -1.45 -10.50
CA ASN A 155 23.57 -2.70 -10.08
C ASN A 155 22.35 -3.14 -10.93
N ASN A 156 22.05 -2.40 -11.98
CA ASN A 156 20.93 -2.68 -12.88
C ASN A 156 19.56 -2.64 -12.18
N TYR A 157 19.41 -1.79 -11.17
CA TYR A 157 18.15 -1.55 -10.48
C TYR A 157 17.29 -0.54 -11.24
N ASP A 158 15.99 -0.77 -11.30
CA ASP A 158 15.03 0.22 -11.78
C ASP A 158 14.95 1.41 -10.81
N CYS A 159 15.04 2.62 -11.36
CA CYS A 159 15.13 3.85 -10.61
C CYS A 159 13.84 4.66 -10.77
N PHE A 160 12.76 4.25 -10.06
CA PHE A 160 11.42 4.83 -10.22
C PHE A 160 11.30 6.24 -9.63
N ASN A 161 11.72 6.42 -8.37
CA ASN A 161 11.71 7.69 -7.68
C ASN A 161 13.04 7.90 -6.96
N THR A 162 13.95 8.65 -7.61
CA THR A 162 15.29 8.87 -7.09
C THR A 162 15.28 9.63 -5.74
N ILE A 163 14.31 10.53 -5.54
CA ILE A 163 14.21 11.30 -4.30
C ILE A 163 13.86 10.37 -3.14
N TRP A 164 12.80 9.57 -3.30
CA TRP A 164 12.41 8.60 -2.27
C TRP A 164 13.50 7.55 -2.02
N LEU A 165 14.15 7.05 -3.06
CA LEU A 165 15.28 6.12 -2.92
C LEU A 165 16.48 6.75 -2.19
N SER A 166 16.72 8.06 -2.40
CA SER A 166 17.72 8.80 -1.63
C SER A 166 17.35 8.90 -0.16
N ASP A 167 16.06 9.12 0.16
CA ASP A 167 15.58 9.11 1.53
C ASP A 167 15.72 7.72 2.18
N VAL A 168 15.41 6.66 1.45
CA VAL A 168 15.65 5.27 1.90
C VAL A 168 17.13 5.05 2.21
N PHE A 169 18.02 5.45 1.28
CA PHE A 169 19.46 5.31 1.47
C PHE A 169 19.96 6.09 2.69
N ASN A 170 19.51 7.33 2.86
CA ASN A 170 19.94 8.20 3.96
C ASN A 170 19.35 7.77 5.31
N PHE A 171 18.09 7.30 5.33
CA PHE A 171 17.43 6.89 6.56
C PHE A 171 17.90 5.53 7.07
N PHE A 172 18.05 4.55 6.19
CA PHE A 172 18.36 3.17 6.55
C PHE A 172 19.83 2.78 6.33
N GLY A 173 20.56 3.55 5.55
CA GLY A 173 21.93 3.26 5.18
C GLY A 173 22.08 2.30 4.00
N GLU A 174 23.30 2.24 3.50
CA GLU A 174 23.67 1.55 2.27
C GLU A 174 23.34 0.04 2.30
N GLN A 175 23.60 -0.62 3.42
CA GLN A 175 23.39 -2.06 3.54
C GLN A 175 21.91 -2.45 3.38
N LEU A 176 21.00 -1.71 4.04
CA LEU A 176 19.57 -1.98 3.94
C LEU A 176 19.03 -1.58 2.56
N PHE A 177 19.54 -0.50 1.99
CA PHE A 177 19.20 -0.07 0.64
C PHE A 177 19.43 -1.19 -0.38
N TYR A 178 20.61 -1.81 -0.40
CA TYR A 178 20.88 -2.93 -1.30
C TYR A 178 19.98 -4.14 -1.04
N LYS A 179 19.72 -4.46 0.23
CA LYS A 179 18.80 -5.55 0.57
C LYS A 179 17.39 -5.27 0.05
N LEU A 180 16.90 -4.02 0.20
CA LEU A 180 15.60 -3.62 -0.30
C LEU A 180 15.53 -3.72 -1.82
N MET A 181 16.54 -3.20 -2.54
CA MET A 181 16.53 -3.23 -4.00
C MET A 181 16.55 -4.66 -4.55
N ASN A 182 17.32 -5.56 -3.93
CA ASN A 182 17.29 -6.98 -4.27
C ASN A 182 15.93 -7.61 -3.96
N PHE A 183 15.35 -7.30 -2.80
CA PHE A 183 14.03 -7.80 -2.43
C PHE A 183 12.93 -7.34 -3.41
N ILE A 184 12.96 -6.07 -3.83
CA ILE A 184 12.06 -5.51 -4.84
C ILE A 184 12.18 -6.30 -6.15
N ALA A 185 13.39 -6.58 -6.60
CA ALA A 185 13.64 -7.35 -7.82
C ALA A 185 13.20 -8.81 -7.68
N ASP A 186 13.54 -9.47 -6.56
CA ASP A 186 13.22 -10.88 -6.31
C ASP A 186 11.70 -11.13 -6.15
N CYS A 187 10.99 -10.15 -5.58
CA CYS A 187 9.54 -10.21 -5.36
C CYS A 187 8.72 -9.57 -6.49
N ASP A 188 9.38 -9.15 -7.56
CA ASP A 188 8.76 -8.53 -8.74
C ASP A 188 7.86 -7.34 -8.38
N ILE A 189 8.34 -6.45 -7.50
CA ILE A 189 7.62 -5.23 -7.12
C ILE A 189 7.97 -4.16 -8.15
N ARG A 190 7.12 -3.99 -9.18
CA ARG A 190 7.40 -3.12 -10.33
C ARG A 190 6.69 -1.78 -10.28
N ASP A 191 5.53 -1.73 -9.62
CA ASP A 191 4.67 -0.54 -9.62
C ASP A 191 5.08 0.46 -8.52
N LEU A 192 6.28 1.02 -8.63
CA LEU A 192 6.85 1.97 -7.65
C LEU A 192 6.68 3.43 -8.09
N HIS A 193 5.45 3.86 -8.33
CA HIS A 193 5.15 5.27 -8.59
C HIS A 193 4.84 6.04 -7.29
N ASN A 194 4.67 7.36 -7.39
CA ASN A 194 4.44 8.24 -6.24
C ASN A 194 3.20 7.86 -5.39
N GLY A 195 2.21 7.22 -5.99
CA GLY A 195 1.02 6.72 -5.29
C GLY A 195 1.26 5.47 -4.46
N ASN A 196 2.41 4.80 -4.60
CA ASN A 196 2.74 3.54 -3.93
C ASN A 196 3.87 3.67 -2.91
N ILE A 197 4.36 4.91 -2.69
CA ILE A 197 5.41 5.25 -1.73
C ILE A 197 4.97 6.38 -0.81
N GLY A 198 5.52 6.43 0.38
CA GLY A 198 5.17 7.45 1.36
C GLY A 198 6.07 7.43 2.58
N TYR A 199 5.58 8.05 3.66
CA TYR A 199 6.32 8.19 4.91
C TYR A 199 5.43 7.91 6.11
N ILE A 200 5.97 7.18 7.09
CA ILE A 200 5.39 7.04 8.43
C ILE A 200 6.27 7.86 9.38
N GLY A 201 5.83 9.08 9.70
CA GLY A 201 6.70 10.07 10.28
C GLY A 201 7.82 10.46 9.30
N MET A 202 9.07 10.18 9.65
CA MET A 202 10.23 10.39 8.77
C MET A 202 10.69 9.12 8.05
N ARG A 203 10.11 7.98 8.34
CA ARG A 203 10.48 6.67 7.80
C ARG A 203 9.89 6.49 6.39
N PRO A 204 10.71 6.41 5.33
CA PRO A 204 10.21 6.14 3.98
C PRO A 204 9.72 4.69 3.90
N VAL A 205 8.55 4.49 3.29
CA VAL A 205 7.90 3.18 3.18
C VAL A 205 7.23 2.97 1.82
N LEU A 206 7.14 1.71 1.42
CA LEU A 206 6.25 1.23 0.36
C LEU A 206 4.85 0.99 0.96
N VAL A 207 3.80 1.48 0.31
CA VAL A 207 2.40 1.36 0.78
C VAL A 207 1.54 0.50 -0.12
N ASP A 208 1.83 0.44 -1.42
CA ASP A 208 1.23 -0.49 -2.36
C ASP A 208 2.34 -1.28 -3.04
N TYR A 209 2.43 -2.54 -2.67
CA TYR A 209 3.50 -3.43 -3.10
C TYR A 209 2.99 -4.81 -3.55
N SER A 210 1.69 -4.89 -3.87
CA SER A 210 1.08 -6.10 -4.40
C SER A 210 1.65 -6.46 -5.78
N SER A 211 2.06 -5.47 -6.57
CA SER A 211 2.44 -5.53 -7.98
C SER A 211 1.26 -5.88 -8.87
N PHE A 212 0.88 -4.96 -9.69
CA PHE A 212 -0.04 -5.21 -10.79
C PHE A 212 0.83 -5.64 -11.98
N ASN A 213 0.65 -6.84 -12.47
CA ASN A 213 1.28 -7.25 -13.73
C ASN A 213 0.35 -6.82 -14.87
N ASP A 214 0.73 -5.74 -15.56
CA ASP A 214 0.18 -5.39 -16.89
C ASP A 214 0.57 -6.45 -17.92
#